data_1c74d680db7b1a5b83d4134884aab5a2
#
_entry.id   1c74d680db7b1a5b83d4134884aab5a2
#
_cell.length_a   1.000
_cell.length_b   1.000
_cell.length_c   1.000
_cell.angle_alpha   90.00
_cell.angle_beta   90.00
_cell.angle_gamma   90.00
#
_symmetry.space_group_name_H-M   'P 1'
#
loop_
_entity.id
_entity.type
_entity.pdbx_description
1 polymer ?
#
loop_
_entity_poly.entity_id
_entity_poly.type
_entity_poly.pdbx_seq_one_letter_code
_entity_poly.pdbx_strand_id
1 'polypeptide(L)'
;MPFNQKPQKFNAKINAVTIGSGDKTVTIGGENSFPFYTFDAPTENTAKIGVEISDLGLDEFSEGVRAYYEGATTMAEIAKKAAAIEGADFVALILDGGDPNGANKSVEELIEVVKEVAEAIDCPLVVEGCKNVEKDAELLPKVHQNEIHFFLHITLFNNCFNKCECIKIIE
;
A
#
# COMPACT_ATOMS: atom_id res chain seq x y z
N MET A 1 -0.87 36.58 -30.30
CA MET A 1 -2.24 36.18 -29.89
C MET A 1 -2.16 35.66 -28.47
N PRO A 2 -2.96 36.15 -27.53
CA PRO A 2 -2.99 35.53 -26.20
C PRO A 2 -3.58 34.14 -26.33
N PHE A 3 -2.89 33.16 -25.70
CA PHE A 3 -3.38 31.80 -25.63
C PHE A 3 -4.58 31.76 -24.68
N ASN A 4 -5.74 31.34 -25.16
CA ASN A 4 -6.92 31.11 -24.35
C ASN A 4 -7.02 29.59 -24.07
N GLN A 5 -6.76 29.21 -22.86
CA GLN A 5 -6.92 27.85 -22.40
C GLN A 5 -8.41 27.46 -22.41
N LYS A 6 -8.72 26.36 -23.07
CA LYS A 6 -10.08 25.79 -23.08
C LYS A 6 -10.05 24.43 -22.36
N PRO A 7 -10.32 24.41 -21.06
CA PRO A 7 -10.34 23.17 -20.31
C PRO A 7 -11.43 22.22 -20.82
N GLN A 8 -11.12 20.95 -20.93
CA GLN A 8 -12.07 19.91 -21.23
C GLN A 8 -12.87 19.54 -19.99
N LYS A 9 -14.19 19.40 -20.10
CA LYS A 9 -15.04 18.91 -19.02
C LYS A 9 -15.30 17.43 -19.19
N PHE A 10 -15.12 16.68 -18.10
CA PHE A 10 -15.43 15.25 -18.03
C PHE A 10 -16.70 15.06 -17.20
N ASN A 11 -17.55 14.10 -17.63
CA ASN A 11 -18.78 13.74 -16.93
C ASN A 11 -18.58 12.60 -15.91
N ALA A 12 -17.41 11.95 -15.95
CA ALA A 12 -17.04 10.87 -15.06
C ALA A 12 -15.94 11.32 -14.11
N LYS A 13 -15.88 10.66 -12.96
CA LYS A 13 -14.88 10.88 -11.91
C LYS A 13 -14.33 9.52 -11.47
N ILE A 14 -13.03 9.44 -11.21
CA ILE A 14 -12.42 8.28 -10.60
C ILE A 14 -12.92 8.21 -9.15
N ASN A 15 -13.29 7.01 -8.68
CA ASN A 15 -13.70 6.84 -7.29
C ASN A 15 -12.58 7.26 -6.34
N ALA A 16 -12.93 8.04 -5.34
CA ALA A 16 -12.03 8.32 -4.24
C ALA A 16 -12.08 7.18 -3.23
N VAL A 17 -10.92 6.79 -2.74
CA VAL A 17 -10.75 5.74 -1.75
C VAL A 17 -9.95 6.30 -0.60
N THR A 18 -10.45 6.14 0.63
CA THR A 18 -9.73 6.50 1.84
C THR A 18 -9.19 5.23 2.49
N ILE A 19 -7.87 5.19 2.71
CA ILE A 19 -7.17 4.14 3.44
C ILE A 19 -6.74 4.65 4.81
N GLY A 20 -6.74 3.76 5.80
CA GLY A 20 -6.49 4.10 7.20
C GLY A 20 -7.76 4.35 8.00
N SER A 21 -7.63 4.72 9.25
CA SER A 21 -8.73 4.99 10.17
C SER A 21 -8.42 6.13 11.14
N GLY A 22 -9.46 6.74 11.72
CA GLY A 22 -9.32 7.85 12.66
C GLY A 22 -8.56 9.03 12.03
N ASP A 23 -7.55 9.51 12.71
CA ASP A 23 -6.74 10.66 12.28
C ASP A 23 -5.62 10.27 11.29
N LYS A 24 -5.42 8.97 11.05
CA LYS A 24 -4.36 8.41 10.21
C LYS A 24 -4.96 7.89 8.90
N THR A 25 -5.37 8.81 8.03
CA THR A 25 -6.03 8.46 6.77
C THR A 25 -5.37 9.15 5.58
N VAL A 26 -5.41 8.45 4.44
CA VAL A 26 -4.95 8.97 3.14
C VAL A 26 -6.04 8.71 2.12
N THR A 27 -6.44 9.74 1.38
CA THR A 27 -7.42 9.61 0.30
C THR A 27 -6.72 9.66 -1.05
N ILE A 28 -7.02 8.69 -1.90
CA ILE A 28 -6.50 8.55 -3.26
C ILE A 28 -7.65 8.53 -4.27
N GLY A 29 -7.38 8.89 -5.52
CA GLY A 29 -8.41 8.97 -6.56
C GLY A 29 -9.26 10.24 -6.44
N GLY A 30 -10.45 10.21 -7.01
CA GLY A 30 -11.37 11.34 -7.01
C GLY A 30 -11.17 12.30 -8.18
N GLU A 31 -10.19 12.09 -9.04
CA GLU A 31 -9.91 12.95 -10.18
C GLU A 31 -11.01 12.83 -11.25
N ASN A 32 -11.28 13.95 -11.91
CA ASN A 32 -12.15 14.05 -13.06
C ASN A 32 -11.41 14.55 -14.33
N SER A 33 -10.08 14.56 -14.27
CA SER A 33 -9.19 14.85 -15.38
C SER A 33 -8.11 13.77 -15.48
N PHE A 34 -7.45 13.69 -16.64
CA PHE A 34 -6.31 12.79 -16.80
C PHE A 34 -5.12 13.27 -15.95
N PRO A 35 -4.29 12.35 -15.43
CA PRO A 35 -3.02 12.70 -14.80
C PRO A 35 -2.22 13.66 -15.68
N PHE A 36 -1.56 14.64 -15.07
CA PHE A 36 -0.81 15.72 -15.73
C PHE A 36 -1.63 16.74 -16.52
N TYR A 37 -2.95 16.60 -16.63
CA TYR A 37 -3.85 17.56 -17.27
C TYR A 37 -4.52 18.46 -16.21
N THR A 38 -3.74 18.95 -15.25
CA THR A 38 -4.22 19.81 -14.15
C THR A 38 -4.79 21.14 -14.60
N PHE A 39 -4.57 21.52 -15.87
CA PHE A 39 -5.18 22.71 -16.47
C PHE A 39 -6.66 22.49 -16.84
N ASP A 40 -7.15 21.26 -16.94
CA ASP A 40 -8.55 20.97 -17.23
C ASP A 40 -9.43 21.06 -15.98
N ALA A 41 -8.93 20.61 -14.84
CA ALA A 41 -9.61 20.72 -13.55
C ALA A 41 -8.60 20.70 -12.40
N PRO A 42 -8.95 21.29 -11.23
CA PRO A 42 -8.13 21.15 -10.02
C PRO A 42 -8.06 19.68 -9.61
N THR A 43 -6.88 19.22 -9.18
CA THR A 43 -6.71 17.92 -8.57
C THR A 43 -7.19 17.98 -7.13
N GLU A 44 -8.24 17.24 -6.76
CA GLU A 44 -8.77 17.21 -5.41
C GLU A 44 -7.82 16.47 -4.45
N ASN A 45 -7.29 15.31 -4.89
CA ASN A 45 -6.33 14.53 -4.14
C ASN A 45 -5.01 14.45 -4.92
N THR A 46 -3.93 14.86 -4.30
CA THR A 46 -2.59 14.74 -4.89
C THR A 46 -2.14 13.26 -4.88
N ALA A 47 -1.23 12.91 -5.80
CA ALA A 47 -0.59 11.60 -5.78
C ALA A 47 0.03 11.33 -4.39
N LYS A 48 -0.08 10.08 -3.93
CA LYS A 48 0.42 9.63 -2.64
C LYS A 48 1.61 8.70 -2.83
N ILE A 49 2.54 8.75 -1.90
CA ILE A 49 3.78 7.98 -1.93
C ILE A 49 3.73 6.95 -0.82
N GLY A 50 3.76 5.67 -1.21
CA GLY A 50 3.96 4.54 -0.30
C GLY A 50 5.42 4.10 -0.28
N VAL A 51 5.92 3.74 0.88
CA VAL A 51 7.23 3.12 1.03
C VAL A 51 7.05 1.64 1.25
N GLU A 52 7.61 0.85 0.33
CA GLU A 52 7.51 -0.61 0.35
C GLU A 52 8.57 -1.22 1.27
N ILE A 53 8.16 -2.19 2.07
CA ILE A 53 9.01 -3.05 2.90
C ILE A 53 8.57 -4.50 2.76
N SER A 54 9.50 -5.46 2.89
CA SER A 54 9.20 -6.89 2.83
C SER A 54 9.34 -7.54 4.20
N ASP A 55 8.50 -8.53 4.51
CA ASP A 55 8.61 -9.34 5.72
C ASP A 55 9.85 -10.25 5.76
N LEU A 56 10.56 -10.34 4.64
CA LEU A 56 11.88 -10.99 4.55
C LEU A 56 13.03 -10.08 5.02
N GLY A 57 12.73 -8.83 5.38
CA GLY A 57 13.73 -7.87 5.83
C GLY A 57 14.47 -7.18 4.68
N LEU A 58 15.78 -6.94 4.85
CA LEU A 58 16.55 -6.06 3.98
C LEU A 58 17.53 -6.78 3.06
N ASP A 59 17.64 -8.10 3.13
CA ASP A 59 18.72 -8.85 2.48
C ASP A 59 18.72 -8.75 0.96
N GLU A 60 17.54 -8.66 0.35
CA GLU A 60 17.37 -8.56 -1.09
C GLU A 60 17.46 -7.11 -1.63
N PHE A 61 17.53 -6.13 -0.75
CA PHE A 61 17.64 -4.73 -1.16
C PHE A 61 19.06 -4.34 -1.58
N SER A 62 19.16 -3.32 -2.42
CA SER A 62 20.45 -2.77 -2.84
C SER A 62 21.23 -2.22 -1.64
N GLU A 63 22.56 -2.13 -1.79
CA GLU A 63 23.45 -1.60 -0.74
C GLU A 63 23.03 -0.20 -0.27
N GLY A 64 22.62 0.67 -1.20
CA GLY A 64 22.15 2.01 -0.86
C GLY A 64 20.91 2.03 0.00
N VAL A 65 19.92 1.15 -0.30
CA VAL A 65 18.71 1.01 0.51
C VAL A 65 19.06 0.45 1.89
N ARG A 66 19.88 -0.61 1.95
CA ARG A 66 20.32 -1.17 3.24
C ARG A 66 21.05 -0.17 4.11
N ALA A 67 21.88 0.71 3.52
CA ALA A 67 22.56 1.76 4.26
C ALA A 67 21.58 2.75 4.92
N TYR A 68 20.45 3.07 4.26
CA TYR A 68 19.41 3.90 4.88
C TYR A 68 18.82 3.23 6.13
N TYR A 69 18.61 1.92 6.07
CA TYR A 69 18.06 1.13 7.19
C TYR A 69 19.11 0.65 8.20
N GLU A 70 20.36 1.10 8.09
CA GLU A 70 21.44 0.69 9.00
C GLU A 70 21.02 0.82 10.47
N GLY A 71 21.24 -0.25 11.25
CA GLY A 71 20.83 -0.36 12.66
C GLY A 71 19.39 -0.79 12.92
N ALA A 72 18.53 -0.92 11.89
CA ALA A 72 17.22 -1.54 12.03
C ALA A 72 17.38 -3.07 11.95
N THR A 73 16.95 -3.77 12.98
CA THR A 73 17.10 -5.23 13.13
C THR A 73 15.76 -5.97 13.21
N THR A 74 14.67 -5.25 13.47
CA THR A 74 13.30 -5.79 13.55
C THR A 74 12.41 -5.16 12.48
N MET A 75 11.30 -5.82 12.17
CA MET A 75 10.33 -5.27 11.22
C MET A 75 9.72 -3.97 11.71
N ALA A 76 9.52 -3.83 13.02
CA ALA A 76 9.08 -2.58 13.65
C ALA A 76 10.06 -1.42 13.40
N GLU A 77 11.37 -1.66 13.52
CA GLU A 77 12.39 -0.63 13.29
C GLU A 77 12.50 -0.26 11.82
N ILE A 78 12.41 -1.25 10.91
CA ILE A 78 12.36 -1.02 9.46
C ILE A 78 11.14 -0.18 9.10
N ALA A 79 9.95 -0.55 9.61
CA ALA A 79 8.71 0.16 9.34
C ALA A 79 8.72 1.60 9.86
N LYS A 80 9.29 1.85 11.06
CA LYS A 80 9.47 3.21 11.60
C LYS A 80 10.36 4.07 10.71
N LYS A 81 11.46 3.50 10.21
CA LYS A 81 12.34 4.23 9.30
C LYS A 81 11.65 4.48 7.95
N ALA A 82 10.89 3.51 7.42
CA ALA A 82 10.11 3.67 6.20
C ALA A 82 9.07 4.79 6.34
N ALA A 83 8.33 4.80 7.45
CA ALA A 83 7.34 5.84 7.74
C ALA A 83 7.96 7.24 7.96
N ALA A 84 9.23 7.31 8.34
CA ALA A 84 9.95 8.57 8.56
C ALA A 84 10.57 9.16 7.28
N ILE A 85 10.45 8.49 6.13
CA ILE A 85 10.93 9.03 4.86
C ILE A 85 10.12 10.27 4.49
N GLU A 86 10.82 11.36 4.20
CA GLU A 86 10.18 12.62 3.82
C GLU A 86 9.30 12.46 2.58
N GLY A 87 8.03 12.83 2.72
CA GLY A 87 7.02 12.70 1.67
C GLY A 87 6.32 11.34 1.62
N ALA A 88 6.65 10.40 2.50
CA ALA A 88 5.90 9.15 2.63
C ALA A 88 4.52 9.42 3.22
N ASP A 89 3.48 8.97 2.53
CA ASP A 89 2.09 9.09 2.98
C ASP A 89 1.61 7.81 3.71
N PHE A 90 2.17 6.65 3.35
CA PHE A 90 1.84 5.34 3.94
C PHE A 90 2.99 4.34 3.80
N VAL A 91 2.93 3.25 4.53
CA VAL A 91 3.84 2.11 4.38
C VAL A 91 3.12 0.97 3.68
N ALA A 92 3.78 0.31 2.74
CA ALA A 92 3.31 -0.90 2.08
C ALA A 92 4.15 -2.10 2.54
N LEU A 93 3.55 -3.06 3.23
CA LEU A 93 4.19 -4.29 3.69
C LEU A 93 3.84 -5.43 2.74
N ILE A 94 4.85 -6.01 2.09
CA ILE A 94 4.70 -7.20 1.26
C ILE A 94 5.04 -8.43 2.09
N LEU A 95 4.17 -9.45 2.02
CA LEU A 95 4.31 -10.70 2.76
C LEU A 95 4.96 -11.79 1.90
N ASP A 96 6.09 -11.46 1.24
CA ASP A 96 6.82 -12.37 0.35
C ASP A 96 7.23 -13.69 1.05
N GLY A 97 7.47 -13.64 2.35
CA GLY A 97 7.79 -14.81 3.16
C GLY A 97 6.70 -15.89 3.20
N GLY A 98 5.47 -15.53 2.81
CA GLY A 98 4.36 -16.47 2.68
C GLY A 98 4.40 -17.36 1.44
N ASP A 99 5.23 -17.04 0.43
CA ASP A 99 5.30 -17.80 -0.82
C ASP A 99 5.68 -19.26 -0.53
N PRO A 100 4.81 -20.24 -0.93
CA PRO A 100 5.11 -21.67 -0.78
C PRO A 100 6.38 -22.14 -1.52
N ASN A 101 6.80 -21.39 -2.55
CA ASN A 101 8.03 -21.69 -3.29
C ASN A 101 9.28 -21.02 -2.67
N GLY A 102 9.08 -20.15 -1.70
CA GLY A 102 10.13 -19.44 -0.98
C GLY A 102 10.24 -19.88 0.48
N ALA A 103 10.15 -18.92 1.40
CA ALA A 103 10.28 -19.17 2.84
C ALA A 103 9.09 -19.94 3.43
N ASN A 104 7.92 -19.90 2.80
CA ASN A 104 6.69 -20.60 3.19
C ASN A 104 6.33 -20.43 4.67
N LYS A 105 6.47 -19.21 5.20
CA LYS A 105 6.04 -18.90 6.57
C LYS A 105 4.57 -19.24 6.76
N SER A 106 4.21 -19.62 7.97
CA SER A 106 2.81 -19.87 8.34
C SER A 106 1.99 -18.59 8.33
N VAL A 107 0.68 -18.73 8.21
CA VAL A 107 -0.25 -17.60 8.26
C VAL A 107 -0.15 -16.87 9.60
N GLU A 108 0.03 -17.61 10.68
CA GLU A 108 0.18 -17.10 12.04
C GLU A 108 1.44 -16.23 12.19
N GLU A 109 2.59 -16.69 11.65
CA GLU A 109 3.83 -15.92 11.64
C GLU A 109 3.68 -14.60 10.87
N LEU A 110 3.02 -14.63 9.71
CA LEU A 110 2.79 -13.44 8.90
C LEU A 110 1.86 -12.44 9.60
N ILE A 111 0.83 -12.92 10.28
CA ILE A 111 -0.06 -12.07 11.07
C ILE A 111 0.70 -11.35 12.20
N GLU A 112 1.61 -12.02 12.87
CA GLU A 112 2.42 -11.39 13.91
C GLU A 112 3.33 -10.29 13.36
N VAL A 113 3.92 -10.50 12.17
CA VAL A 113 4.69 -9.45 11.48
C VAL A 113 3.81 -8.24 11.14
N VAL A 114 2.60 -8.48 10.61
CA VAL A 114 1.66 -7.37 10.31
C VAL A 114 1.30 -6.59 11.57
N LYS A 115 1.05 -7.26 12.70
CA LYS A 115 0.77 -6.60 13.98
C LYS A 115 1.98 -5.78 14.46
N GLU A 116 3.19 -6.38 14.44
CA GLU A 116 4.42 -5.69 14.82
C GLU A 116 4.61 -4.39 14.04
N VAL A 117 4.39 -4.43 12.71
CA VAL A 117 4.50 -3.26 11.84
C VAL A 117 3.39 -2.24 12.13
N ALA A 118 2.15 -2.68 12.23
CA ALA A 118 0.98 -1.81 12.47
C ALA A 118 1.09 -1.04 13.79
N GLU A 119 1.60 -1.67 14.84
CA GLU A 119 1.84 -1.04 16.14
C GLU A 119 3.02 -0.06 16.13
N ALA A 120 3.94 -0.25 15.18
CA ALA A 120 5.17 0.53 15.12
C ALA A 120 5.04 1.87 14.40
N ILE A 121 4.06 2.04 13.51
CA ILE A 121 3.93 3.20 12.62
C ILE A 121 2.73 4.07 12.97
N ASP A 122 2.83 5.35 12.62
CA ASP A 122 1.78 6.36 12.82
C ASP A 122 1.13 6.82 11.50
N CYS A 123 1.34 6.11 10.41
CA CYS A 123 0.71 6.33 9.11
C CYS A 123 -0.10 5.11 8.68
N PRO A 124 -0.95 5.19 7.65
CA PRO A 124 -1.67 4.04 7.13
C PRO A 124 -0.75 2.90 6.70
N LEU A 125 -1.17 1.67 6.94
CA LEU A 125 -0.50 0.45 6.49
C LEU A 125 -1.28 -0.19 5.35
N VAL A 126 -0.60 -0.45 4.24
CA VAL A 126 -1.10 -1.28 3.15
C VAL A 126 -0.41 -2.63 3.25
N VAL A 127 -1.16 -3.73 3.18
CA VAL A 127 -0.57 -5.07 3.19
C VAL A 127 -0.84 -5.76 1.87
N GLU A 128 0.21 -6.25 1.24
CA GLU A 128 0.18 -7.05 0.04
C GLU A 128 0.49 -8.51 0.39
N GLY A 129 -0.26 -9.44 -0.21
CA GLY A 129 -0.02 -10.87 -0.05
C GLY A 129 1.26 -11.36 -0.73
N CYS A 130 1.53 -12.64 -0.59
CA CYS A 130 2.71 -13.30 -1.16
C CYS A 130 2.57 -13.64 -2.65
N LYS A 131 1.51 -13.17 -3.32
CA LYS A 131 1.21 -13.42 -4.75
C LYS A 131 0.86 -14.89 -5.06
N ASN A 132 0.64 -15.71 -4.04
CA ASN A 132 0.09 -17.05 -4.17
C ASN A 132 -1.40 -17.02 -3.80
N VAL A 133 -2.26 -17.31 -4.80
CA VAL A 133 -3.72 -17.15 -4.66
C VAL A 133 -4.29 -18.00 -3.51
N GLU A 134 -3.82 -19.22 -3.33
CA GLU A 134 -4.33 -20.13 -2.30
C GLU A 134 -3.91 -19.65 -0.91
N LYS A 135 -2.65 -19.27 -0.75
CA LYS A 135 -2.10 -18.74 0.50
C LYS A 135 -2.74 -17.41 0.87
N ASP A 136 -2.86 -16.50 -0.09
CA ASP A 136 -3.45 -15.17 0.11
C ASP A 136 -4.93 -15.24 0.46
N ALA A 137 -5.67 -16.20 -0.13
CA ALA A 137 -7.08 -16.43 0.20
C ALA A 137 -7.30 -16.90 1.66
N GLU A 138 -6.31 -17.54 2.27
CA GLU A 138 -6.33 -17.90 3.69
C GLU A 138 -5.80 -16.76 4.58
N LEU A 139 -4.70 -16.15 4.19
CA LEU A 139 -3.96 -15.16 4.96
C LEU A 139 -4.72 -13.85 5.13
N LEU A 140 -5.11 -13.23 4.02
CA LEU A 140 -5.61 -11.85 4.03
C LEU A 140 -6.94 -11.67 4.79
N PRO A 141 -7.91 -12.62 4.74
CA PRO A 141 -9.08 -12.54 5.60
C PRO A 141 -8.75 -12.64 7.10
N LYS A 142 -7.74 -13.43 7.47
CA LYS A 142 -7.32 -13.56 8.87
C LYS A 142 -6.59 -12.31 9.36
N VAL A 143 -5.78 -11.69 8.50
CA VAL A 143 -5.15 -10.40 8.82
C VAL A 143 -6.21 -9.36 9.10
N HIS A 144 -7.25 -9.29 8.27
CA HIS A 144 -8.38 -8.35 8.46
C HIS A 144 -9.13 -8.59 9.79
N GLN A 145 -9.37 -9.84 10.17
CA GLN A 145 -10.10 -10.20 11.41
C GLN A 145 -9.36 -9.82 12.70
N ASN A 146 -8.05 -9.56 12.63
CA ASN A 146 -7.24 -9.19 13.79
C ASN A 146 -7.34 -7.70 14.19
N GLU A 147 -8.39 -6.98 13.73
CA GLU A 147 -8.67 -5.58 14.09
C GLU A 147 -7.50 -4.62 13.89
N ILE A 148 -6.69 -4.87 12.87
CA ILE A 148 -5.59 -3.98 12.51
C ILE A 148 -6.23 -2.76 11.82
N HIS A 149 -6.42 -1.68 12.56
CA HIS A 149 -7.23 -0.52 12.21
C HIS A 149 -6.74 0.35 11.04
N PHE A 150 -5.68 -0.04 10.30
CA PHE A 150 -5.04 0.81 9.30
C PHE A 150 -4.83 0.11 7.95
N PHE A 151 -5.81 -0.65 7.47
CA PHE A 151 -5.55 -1.71 6.53
C PHE A 151 -6.24 -1.52 5.17
N LEU A 152 -5.46 -1.48 4.10
CA LEU A 152 -5.91 -1.79 2.74
C LEU A 152 -5.21 -3.06 2.28
N HIS A 153 -5.99 -4.03 1.83
CA HIS A 153 -5.49 -5.29 1.34
C HIS A 153 -5.50 -5.30 -0.19
N ILE A 154 -4.36 -5.59 -0.79
CA ILE A 154 -4.23 -5.75 -2.24
C ILE A 154 -3.95 -7.21 -2.53
N THR A 155 -4.91 -7.89 -3.18
CA THR A 155 -4.70 -9.21 -3.75
C THR A 155 -4.44 -9.06 -5.25
N LEU A 156 -3.24 -9.38 -5.71
CA LEU A 156 -2.94 -9.43 -7.12
C LEU A 156 -3.42 -10.77 -7.69
N PHE A 157 -4.62 -10.80 -8.24
CA PHE A 157 -5.05 -11.93 -9.05
C PHE A 157 -4.37 -11.90 -10.41
N ASN A 158 -3.56 -12.89 -10.74
CA ASN A 158 -2.93 -13.06 -12.05
C ASN A 158 -3.91 -13.20 -13.24
N ASN A 159 -5.21 -13.09 -13.00
CA ASN A 159 -6.27 -13.17 -14.01
C ASN A 159 -7.04 -11.86 -14.21
N CYS A 160 -6.47 -10.72 -13.88
CA CYS A 160 -7.16 -9.42 -13.96
C CYS A 160 -7.24 -8.84 -15.38
N PHE A 161 -7.15 -9.66 -16.44
CA PHE A 161 -7.37 -9.17 -17.80
C PHE A 161 -8.85 -9.04 -18.19
N ASN A 162 -9.82 -9.49 -17.37
CA ASN A 162 -11.23 -9.47 -17.74
C ASN A 162 -12.23 -8.90 -16.71
N LYS A 163 -11.83 -8.45 -15.54
CA LYS A 163 -12.72 -7.73 -14.61
C LYS A 163 -11.91 -6.78 -13.73
N CYS A 164 -12.30 -5.49 -13.76
CA CYS A 164 -11.79 -4.45 -12.86
C CYS A 164 -12.30 -4.64 -11.41
N GLU A 165 -11.91 -5.72 -10.75
CA GLU A 165 -12.20 -5.98 -9.34
C GLU A 165 -10.90 -6.15 -8.53
N CYS A 166 -9.85 -5.43 -8.92
CA CYS A 166 -8.51 -5.63 -8.34
C CYS A 166 -8.29 -4.92 -7.00
N ILE A 167 -9.25 -4.14 -6.52
CA ILE A 167 -9.20 -3.51 -5.20
C ILE A 167 -10.51 -3.81 -4.50
N LYS A 168 -10.51 -4.77 -3.59
CA LYS A 168 -11.61 -4.97 -2.66
C LYS A 168 -11.28 -4.20 -1.40
N ILE A 169 -11.91 -3.03 -1.26
CA ILE A 169 -11.94 -2.31 0.01
C ILE A 169 -13.01 -3.00 0.83
N ILE A 170 -12.62 -3.55 1.95
CA ILE A 170 -13.56 -4.07 2.94
C ILE A 170 -13.65 -2.98 4.00
N GLU A 171 -14.82 -2.32 4.07
CA GLU A 171 -15.20 -1.42 5.14
C GLU A 171 -15.42 -2.17 6.46
#